data_1474d637207d361c28938798c59f6f4f
#
_entry.id   1474d637207d361c28938798c59f6f4f
#
_cell.length_a   1.000
_cell.length_b   1.000
_cell.length_c   1.000
_cell.angle_alpha   90.00
_cell.angle_beta   90.00
_cell.angle_gamma   90.00
#
_symmetry.space_group_name_H-M   'P 1'
#
loop_
_entity.id
_entity.type
_entity.pdbx_description
1 polymer ?
#
loop_
_entity_poly.entity_id
_entity_poly.type
_entity_poly.pdbx_seq_one_letter_code
_entity_poly.pdbx_strand_id
1 'polypeptide(L)'
;MAFESTDTPCMAGNHSPGGGGNCHVGRVVAMVTAQLLGALVLVVVLLWYGAIRMRQQSGLPWADTVHSDVGGVLPLDAPLVSHTYRLTGKPDYILRRAEGLIPVEVKPNRRAKKPYDSDAMQLIAYCLLVEECYGERPPYGLLRYADHTFRIEYTAAHRTEIVTTIVAMQYDHTHPDCPRSHQQTARCRGCGFWAQCDQSLIPDTEVQ
;
A
#
# COMPACT_ATOMS: atom_id res chain seq x y z
N MET A 1 -57.27 14.18 62.44
CA MET A 1 -56.77 15.48 62.83
C MET A 1 -56.41 16.18 61.55
N ALA A 2 -57.32 16.93 60.92
CA ALA A 2 -57.74 18.30 61.18
C ALA A 2 -56.53 19.23 61.06
N PHE A 3 -56.46 20.13 60.10
CA PHE A 3 -57.07 21.41 59.90
C PHE A 3 -56.39 22.07 58.72
N GLU A 4 -57.01 22.44 57.69
CA GLU A 4 -57.71 23.70 57.34
C GLU A 4 -56.79 24.74 56.77
N SER A 5 -56.85 25.05 55.45
CA SER A 5 -57.64 26.10 54.84
C SER A 5 -57.22 27.51 55.19
N THR A 6 -56.79 28.28 54.17
CA THR A 6 -57.35 29.64 53.98
C THR A 6 -56.97 30.18 52.58
N ASP A 7 -58.02 30.68 52.01
CA ASP A 7 -58.22 31.36 50.73
C ASP A 7 -57.54 32.70 50.59
N THR A 8 -57.17 33.03 49.34
CA THR A 8 -57.48 34.20 48.49
C THR A 8 -56.90 35.59 48.86
N PRO A 9 -56.75 36.59 47.96
CA PRO A 9 -57.28 36.71 46.61
C PRO A 9 -56.35 37.34 45.54
N CYS A 10 -56.90 37.43 44.33
CA CYS A 10 -56.51 38.16 43.15
C CYS A 10 -56.05 39.63 43.38
N MET A 11 -55.04 40.03 42.58
CA MET A 11 -55.01 41.36 42.00
C MET A 11 -54.48 41.26 40.55
N ALA A 12 -55.26 41.82 39.63
CA ALA A 12 -54.97 42.03 38.25
C ALA A 12 -53.94 43.16 38.06
N GLY A 13 -53.28 43.10 36.94
CA GLY A 13 -52.54 44.26 36.39
C GLY A 13 -51.22 43.95 35.73
N ASN A 14 -51.05 43.76 34.50
CA ASN A 14 -50.94 44.78 33.49
C ASN A 14 -50.43 44.16 32.19
N HIS A 15 -51.08 44.35 31.12
CA HIS A 15 -50.64 44.12 29.75
C HIS A 15 -49.41 44.98 29.43
N SER A 16 -48.39 44.32 28.88
CA SER A 16 -47.44 44.97 27.97
C SER A 16 -47.21 44.08 26.74
N PRO A 17 -47.55 44.54 25.55
CA PRO A 17 -47.25 43.84 24.30
C PRO A 17 -45.88 44.33 23.79
N GLY A 18 -44.93 43.44 23.73
CA GLY A 18 -43.64 43.82 23.17
C GLY A 18 -42.60 42.76 23.31
N GLY A 19 -42.54 41.77 22.42
CA GLY A 19 -41.44 40.80 22.46
C GLY A 19 -41.56 39.67 21.42
N GLY A 20 -42.15 39.94 20.26
CA GLY A 20 -42.33 38.94 19.19
C GLY A 20 -41.14 38.77 18.23
N GLY A 21 -40.00 39.41 18.48
CA GLY A 21 -38.89 39.47 17.53
C GLY A 21 -37.77 38.43 17.72
N ASN A 22 -37.54 37.88 18.94
CA ASN A 22 -36.33 37.14 19.23
C ASN A 22 -36.43 35.61 19.07
N CYS A 23 -37.63 35.05 18.97
CA CYS A 23 -37.77 33.59 18.80
C CYS A 23 -37.45 33.09 17.39
N HIS A 24 -37.67 33.91 16.34
CA HIS A 24 -37.33 33.51 14.96
C HIS A 24 -35.83 33.53 14.66
N VAL A 25 -35.13 34.57 15.13
CA VAL A 25 -33.67 34.70 14.95
C VAL A 25 -32.92 33.57 15.65
N GLY A 26 -33.31 33.22 16.88
CA GLY A 26 -32.69 32.10 17.61
C GLY A 26 -32.87 30.75 16.91
N ARG A 27 -34.02 30.49 16.32
CA ARG A 27 -34.28 29.24 15.56
C ARG A 27 -33.47 29.18 14.26
N VAL A 28 -33.33 30.27 13.54
CA VAL A 28 -32.54 30.34 12.29
C VAL A 28 -31.06 30.14 12.60
N VAL A 29 -30.53 30.79 13.63
CA VAL A 29 -29.16 30.65 14.08
C VAL A 29 -28.90 29.19 14.52
N ALA A 30 -29.79 28.57 15.28
CA ALA A 30 -29.65 27.19 15.71
C ALA A 30 -29.69 26.20 14.52
N MET A 31 -30.52 26.45 13.51
CA MET A 31 -30.55 25.62 12.30
C MET A 31 -29.26 25.75 11.47
N VAL A 32 -28.77 26.96 11.28
CA VAL A 32 -27.52 27.22 10.54
C VAL A 32 -26.33 26.59 11.26
N THR A 33 -26.23 26.74 12.58
CA THR A 33 -25.15 26.11 13.36
C THR A 33 -25.22 24.59 13.32
N ALA A 34 -26.40 23.98 13.38
CA ALA A 34 -26.58 22.54 13.26
C ALA A 34 -26.17 22.02 11.87
N GLN A 35 -26.51 22.78 10.79
CA GLN A 35 -26.09 22.44 9.42
C GLN A 35 -24.59 22.55 9.23
N LEU A 36 -23.94 23.60 9.78
CA LEU A 36 -22.49 23.77 9.72
C LEU A 36 -21.74 22.67 10.49
N LEU A 37 -22.25 22.30 11.66
CA LEU A 37 -21.69 21.16 12.43
C LEU A 37 -21.87 19.84 11.70
N GLY A 38 -23.04 19.60 11.10
CA GLY A 38 -23.28 18.41 10.29
C GLY A 38 -22.35 18.34 9.05
N ALA A 39 -22.15 19.45 8.37
CA ALA A 39 -21.22 19.53 7.25
C ALA A 39 -19.77 19.29 7.67
N LEU A 40 -19.35 19.86 8.81
CA LEU A 40 -18.01 19.64 9.38
C LEU A 40 -17.78 18.16 9.72
N VAL A 41 -18.73 17.53 10.40
CA VAL A 41 -18.66 16.10 10.74
C VAL A 41 -18.57 15.26 9.46
N LEU A 42 -19.36 15.56 8.44
CA LEU A 42 -19.30 14.86 7.15
C LEU A 42 -17.92 14.97 6.49
N VAL A 43 -17.33 16.18 6.47
CA VAL A 43 -15.98 16.41 5.95
C VAL A 43 -14.95 15.61 6.72
N VAL A 44 -15.01 15.61 8.06
CA VAL A 44 -14.11 14.82 8.90
C VAL A 44 -14.24 13.32 8.61
N VAL A 45 -15.46 12.81 8.48
CA VAL A 45 -15.72 11.39 8.15
C VAL A 45 -15.18 11.06 6.76
N LEU A 46 -15.38 11.93 5.77
CA LEU A 46 -14.84 11.72 4.41
C LEU A 46 -13.30 11.75 4.38
N LEU A 47 -12.69 12.67 5.11
CA LEU A 47 -11.22 12.72 5.23
C LEU A 47 -10.69 11.48 5.97
N TRP A 48 -11.35 11.06 7.02
CA TRP A 48 -10.99 9.84 7.77
C TRP A 48 -11.16 8.59 6.90
N TYR A 49 -12.28 8.47 6.17
CA TYR A 49 -12.49 7.39 5.21
C TYR A 49 -11.47 7.40 4.06
N GLY A 50 -11.15 8.60 3.53
CA GLY A 50 -10.11 8.77 2.54
C GLY A 50 -8.72 8.35 3.07
N ALA A 51 -8.39 8.73 4.30
CA ALA A 51 -7.15 8.36 4.96
C ALA A 51 -7.06 6.83 5.20
N ILE A 52 -8.17 6.19 5.60
CA ILE A 52 -8.22 4.72 5.75
C ILE A 52 -8.03 4.05 4.38
N ARG A 53 -8.71 4.55 3.35
CA ARG A 53 -8.60 3.98 2.00
C ARG A 53 -7.19 4.15 1.42
N MET A 54 -6.55 5.31 1.62
CA MET A 54 -5.14 5.52 1.27
C MET A 54 -4.20 4.62 2.07
N ARG A 55 -4.46 4.39 3.36
CA ARG A 55 -3.71 3.43 4.19
C ARG A 55 -3.85 2.00 3.69
N GLN A 56 -5.03 1.59 3.24
CA GLN A 56 -5.24 0.26 2.64
C GLN A 56 -4.54 0.12 1.29
N GLN A 57 -4.37 1.20 0.54
CA GLN A 57 -3.64 1.22 -0.72
C GLN A 57 -2.11 1.22 -0.52
N SER A 58 -1.61 1.78 0.57
CA SER A 58 -0.17 1.74 0.91
C SER A 58 0.31 0.36 1.37
N GLY A 59 -0.59 -0.61 1.56
CA GLY A 59 -0.26 -2.03 1.75
C GLY A 59 0.52 -2.37 3.02
N LEU A 60 0.71 -1.42 3.94
CA LEU A 60 1.33 -1.68 5.23
C LEU A 60 0.27 -2.16 6.23
N PRO A 61 0.30 -3.40 6.69
CA PRO A 61 -0.46 -3.81 7.86
C PRO A 61 0.23 -3.24 9.10
N TRP A 62 -0.12 -2.01 9.46
CA TRP A 62 0.40 -1.36 10.68
C TRP A 62 -0.15 -1.96 11.96
N ALA A 63 -1.24 -2.71 11.88
CA ALA A 63 -1.98 -3.07 13.07
C ALA A 63 -1.70 -4.48 13.62
N ASP A 64 -1.34 -5.46 12.78
CA ASP A 64 -1.41 -6.85 13.24
C ASP A 64 -0.06 -7.59 13.36
N THR A 65 1.05 -6.96 12.95
CA THR A 65 2.38 -7.60 13.05
C THR A 65 3.43 -6.79 13.82
N VAL A 66 3.10 -5.60 14.30
CA VAL A 66 4.05 -4.71 14.99
C VAL A 66 4.10 -4.95 16.51
N HIS A 67 3.26 -5.83 17.04
CA HIS A 67 3.18 -6.01 18.49
C HIS A 67 4.16 -7.00 19.12
N SER A 68 5.07 -7.63 18.37
CA SER A 68 5.98 -8.59 19.01
C SER A 68 7.48 -8.35 18.82
N ASP A 69 7.93 -7.61 17.81
CA ASP A 69 9.38 -7.42 17.66
C ASP A 69 9.70 -5.99 17.19
N VAL A 70 10.36 -5.26 18.05
CA VAL A 70 10.84 -3.89 17.86
C VAL A 70 11.89 -3.84 16.75
N GLY A 71 11.44 -3.83 15.51
CA GLY A 71 12.29 -3.65 14.35
C GLY A 71 11.90 -2.39 13.59
N GLY A 72 12.80 -1.44 13.46
CA GLY A 72 12.57 -0.22 12.69
C GLY A 72 12.48 -0.48 11.20
N VAL A 73 11.79 0.41 10.46
CA VAL A 73 11.89 0.48 9.00
C VAL A 73 13.15 1.27 8.67
N LEU A 74 14.04 0.70 7.86
CA LEU A 74 15.20 1.44 7.36
C LEU A 74 14.74 2.31 6.18
N PRO A 75 14.96 3.63 6.22
CA PRO A 75 14.69 4.48 5.07
C PRO A 75 15.65 4.12 3.94
N LEU A 76 15.10 3.98 2.74
CA LEU A 76 15.87 3.80 1.51
C LEU A 76 15.74 5.06 0.66
N ASP A 77 16.69 5.96 0.82
CA ASP A 77 16.73 7.19 0.02
C ASP A 77 17.20 6.93 -1.41
N ALA A 78 18.09 5.96 -1.59
CA ALA A 78 18.67 5.56 -2.87
C ALA A 78 18.50 4.05 -3.14
N PRO A 79 18.55 3.62 -4.42
CA PRO A 79 18.61 2.21 -4.75
C PRO A 79 19.84 1.52 -4.17
N LEU A 80 19.71 0.24 -3.83
CA LEU A 80 20.85 -0.63 -3.53
C LEU A 80 21.58 -0.96 -4.81
N VAL A 81 22.92 -0.98 -4.78
CA VAL A 81 23.76 -1.25 -5.92
C VAL A 81 24.82 -2.30 -5.54
N SER A 82 24.82 -3.42 -6.24
CA SER A 82 25.91 -4.39 -6.21
C SER A 82 26.78 -4.25 -7.46
N HIS A 83 28.01 -3.86 -7.26
CA HIS A 83 29.00 -3.83 -8.35
C HIS A 83 29.46 -5.23 -8.74
N THR A 84 29.48 -6.16 -7.81
CA THR A 84 29.84 -7.57 -8.02
C THR A 84 28.91 -8.24 -9.03
N TYR A 85 27.60 -8.05 -8.83
CA TYR A 85 26.57 -8.64 -9.70
C TYR A 85 26.07 -7.69 -10.78
N ARG A 86 26.56 -6.42 -10.83
CA ARG A 86 26.06 -5.38 -11.73
C ARG A 86 24.54 -5.26 -11.65
N LEU A 87 24.02 -5.35 -10.44
CA LEU A 87 22.60 -5.36 -10.12
C LEU A 87 22.24 -4.11 -9.33
N THR A 88 21.14 -3.48 -9.71
CA THR A 88 20.56 -2.34 -9.00
C THR A 88 19.11 -2.61 -8.73
N GLY A 89 18.64 -2.25 -7.55
CA GLY A 89 17.24 -2.38 -7.18
C GLY A 89 16.88 -1.60 -5.93
N LYS A 90 15.61 -1.25 -5.80
CA LYS A 90 15.09 -0.53 -4.65
C LYS A 90 13.87 -1.27 -4.13
N PRO A 91 13.99 -2.09 -3.06
CA PRO A 91 12.84 -2.63 -2.36
C PRO A 91 11.99 -1.49 -1.79
N ASP A 92 10.67 -1.70 -1.67
CA ASP A 92 9.79 -0.67 -1.09
C ASP A 92 10.17 -0.38 0.35
N TYR A 93 10.58 -1.41 1.12
CA TYR A 93 11.00 -1.30 2.50
C TYR A 93 12.09 -2.31 2.84
N ILE A 94 12.90 -1.98 3.86
CA ILE A 94 13.72 -2.96 4.57
C ILE A 94 13.32 -2.89 6.04
N LEU A 95 12.87 -4.01 6.59
CA LEU A 95 12.55 -4.15 8.00
C LEU A 95 13.78 -4.69 8.75
N ARG A 96 14.14 -4.02 9.83
CA ARG A 96 15.13 -4.58 10.77
C ARG A 96 14.39 -5.40 11.81
N ARG A 97 14.66 -6.68 11.87
CA ARG A 97 14.11 -7.61 12.84
C ARG A 97 15.22 -8.30 13.63
N ALA A 98 14.86 -9.06 14.68
CA ALA A 98 15.82 -9.82 15.47
C ALA A 98 16.59 -10.84 14.62
N GLU A 99 15.94 -11.42 13.61
CA GLU A 99 16.50 -12.39 12.69
C GLU A 99 17.27 -11.78 11.51
N GLY A 100 17.34 -10.44 11.39
CA GLY A 100 18.10 -9.74 10.35
C GLY A 100 17.33 -8.68 9.57
N LEU A 101 17.91 -8.27 8.44
CA LEU A 101 17.31 -7.30 7.51
C LEU A 101 16.40 -8.02 6.51
N ILE A 102 15.13 -7.63 6.47
CA ILE A 102 14.10 -8.28 5.67
C ILE A 102 13.62 -7.32 4.59
N PRO A 103 13.95 -7.54 3.30
CA PRO A 103 13.39 -6.75 2.22
C PRO A 103 11.90 -7.05 2.02
N VAL A 104 11.14 -6.00 1.69
CA VAL A 104 9.70 -6.06 1.45
C VAL A 104 9.39 -5.43 0.12
N GLU A 105 8.61 -6.14 -0.69
CA GLU A 105 8.07 -5.65 -1.96
C GLU A 105 6.53 -5.65 -1.90
N VAL A 106 5.90 -4.58 -2.38
CA VAL A 106 4.45 -4.37 -2.33
C VAL A 106 3.86 -4.28 -3.73
N LYS A 107 2.91 -5.15 -4.05
CA LYS A 107 2.19 -5.18 -5.32
C LYS A 107 0.68 -4.98 -5.04
N PRO A 108 0.22 -3.74 -4.81
CA PRO A 108 -1.14 -3.48 -4.31
C PRO A 108 -2.25 -3.88 -5.29
N ASN A 109 -1.94 -3.95 -6.58
CA ASN A 109 -2.91 -4.32 -7.62
C ASN A 109 -2.90 -5.83 -7.96
N ARG A 110 -2.02 -6.60 -7.35
CA ARG A 110 -1.97 -8.05 -7.58
C ARG A 110 -2.83 -8.80 -6.57
N ARG A 111 -3.60 -9.77 -7.10
CA ARG A 111 -4.46 -10.67 -6.32
C ARG A 111 -4.22 -12.09 -6.80
N ALA A 112 -3.51 -12.89 -6.03
CA ALA A 112 -3.24 -14.28 -6.34
C ALA A 112 -3.06 -15.09 -5.04
N LYS A 113 -3.43 -16.37 -5.08
CA LYS A 113 -3.26 -17.30 -3.95
C LYS A 113 -1.82 -17.82 -3.81
N LYS A 114 -0.99 -17.60 -4.83
CA LYS A 114 0.44 -17.95 -4.86
C LYS A 114 1.19 -16.78 -5.46
N PRO A 115 2.45 -16.56 -5.06
CA PRO A 115 3.29 -15.54 -5.67
C PRO A 115 3.51 -15.86 -7.17
N TYR A 116 3.60 -14.83 -8.00
CA TYR A 116 4.11 -15.00 -9.35
C TYR A 116 5.62 -15.20 -9.31
N ASP A 117 6.15 -16.06 -10.17
CA ASP A 117 7.59 -16.38 -10.20
C ASP A 117 8.45 -15.13 -10.43
N SER A 118 7.98 -14.20 -11.29
CA SER A 118 8.66 -12.92 -11.53
C SER A 118 8.76 -12.03 -10.28
N ASP A 119 7.71 -11.98 -9.46
CA ASP A 119 7.69 -11.17 -8.25
C ASP A 119 8.52 -11.84 -7.14
N ALA A 120 8.50 -13.17 -7.07
CA ALA A 120 9.33 -13.94 -6.17
C ALA A 120 10.82 -13.75 -6.51
N MET A 121 11.17 -13.84 -7.80
CA MET A 121 12.55 -13.64 -8.26
C MET A 121 13.03 -12.21 -8.03
N GLN A 122 12.17 -11.21 -8.21
CA GLN A 122 12.47 -9.81 -7.86
C GLN A 122 12.81 -9.68 -6.37
N LEU A 123 12.02 -10.30 -5.49
CA LEU A 123 12.26 -10.26 -4.05
C LEU A 123 13.56 -10.98 -3.67
N ILE A 124 13.87 -12.12 -4.31
CA ILE A 124 15.14 -12.84 -4.13
C ILE A 124 16.33 -11.97 -4.58
N ALA A 125 16.19 -11.21 -5.67
CA ALA A 125 17.20 -10.24 -6.10
C ALA A 125 17.41 -9.13 -5.05
N TYR A 126 16.37 -8.69 -4.38
CA TYR A 126 16.50 -7.74 -3.26
C TYR A 126 17.17 -8.36 -2.03
N CYS A 127 16.93 -9.64 -1.75
CA CYS A 127 17.69 -10.35 -0.70
C CYS A 127 19.19 -10.39 -1.02
N LEU A 128 19.55 -10.66 -2.27
CA LEU A 128 20.95 -10.62 -2.71
C LEU A 128 21.54 -9.22 -2.59
N LEU A 129 20.81 -8.16 -2.96
CA LEU A 129 21.27 -6.78 -2.80
C LEU A 129 21.46 -6.39 -1.33
N VAL A 130 20.57 -6.82 -0.44
CA VAL A 130 20.71 -6.59 1.00
C VAL A 130 21.95 -7.32 1.54
N GLU A 131 22.16 -8.59 1.15
CA GLU A 131 23.37 -9.36 1.51
C GLU A 131 24.64 -8.62 1.08
N GLU A 132 24.68 -8.11 -0.16
CA GLU A 132 25.85 -7.43 -0.70
C GLU A 132 26.11 -6.03 -0.08
N CYS A 133 25.04 -5.25 0.10
CA CYS A 133 25.18 -3.87 0.55
C CYS A 133 25.36 -3.72 2.05
N TYR A 134 24.77 -4.62 2.83
CA TYR A 134 24.82 -4.57 4.30
C TYR A 134 25.70 -5.65 4.92
N GLY A 135 26.18 -6.61 4.14
CA GLY A 135 27.00 -7.73 4.65
C GLY A 135 26.22 -8.71 5.53
N GLU A 136 24.89 -8.63 5.53
CA GLU A 136 23.99 -9.44 6.34
C GLU A 136 23.01 -10.17 5.44
N ARG A 137 23.04 -11.51 5.51
CA ARG A 137 22.19 -12.34 4.67
C ARG A 137 20.78 -12.40 5.23
N PRO A 138 19.76 -11.89 4.50
CA PRO A 138 18.37 -12.02 4.91
C PRO A 138 17.97 -13.49 5.01
N PRO A 139 17.24 -13.90 6.04
CA PRO A 139 16.69 -15.25 6.08
C PRO A 139 15.55 -15.46 5.08
N TYR A 140 14.81 -14.39 4.76
CA TYR A 140 13.68 -14.38 3.83
C TYR A 140 13.39 -12.96 3.35
N GLY A 141 12.51 -12.83 2.37
CA GLY A 141 11.86 -11.57 1.99
C GLY A 141 10.34 -11.67 2.14
N LEU A 142 9.66 -10.52 2.14
CA LEU A 142 8.21 -10.41 2.21
C LEU A 142 7.65 -9.80 0.92
N LEU A 143 6.75 -10.53 0.26
CA LEU A 143 6.02 -10.07 -0.92
C LEU A 143 4.58 -9.80 -0.53
N ARG A 144 4.14 -8.54 -0.60
CA ARG A 144 2.80 -8.11 -0.24
C ARG A 144 1.95 -7.89 -1.48
N TYR A 145 0.90 -8.71 -1.65
CA TYR A 145 -0.19 -8.48 -2.58
C TYR A 145 -1.37 -7.78 -1.88
N ALA A 146 -2.40 -7.42 -2.64
CA ALA A 146 -3.58 -6.76 -2.10
C ALA A 146 -4.19 -7.51 -0.91
N ASP A 147 -4.29 -8.83 -1.00
CA ASP A 147 -5.04 -9.67 -0.04
C ASP A 147 -4.13 -10.60 0.77
N HIS A 148 -2.87 -10.79 0.36
CA HIS A 148 -1.97 -11.79 0.94
C HIS A 148 -0.55 -11.27 1.09
N THR A 149 0.14 -11.73 2.13
CA THR A 149 1.59 -11.55 2.27
C THR A 149 2.26 -12.91 2.20
N PHE A 150 3.22 -13.04 1.31
CA PHE A 150 4.01 -14.24 1.13
C PHE A 150 5.39 -14.03 1.76
N ARG A 151 5.81 -14.98 2.57
CA ARG A 151 7.18 -15.10 3.04
C ARG A 151 7.93 -16.02 2.09
N ILE A 152 9.01 -15.54 1.50
CA ILE A 152 9.84 -16.29 0.57
C ILE A 152 11.22 -16.47 1.19
N GLU A 153 11.57 -17.70 1.53
CA GLU A 153 12.85 -18.02 2.16
C GLU A 153 14.00 -17.72 1.19
N TYR A 154 15.06 -17.07 1.68
CA TYR A 154 16.27 -16.85 0.91
C TYR A 154 17.29 -17.97 1.17
N THR A 155 17.03 -19.11 0.53
CA THR A 155 17.86 -20.32 0.64
C THR A 155 19.14 -20.22 -0.19
N ALA A 156 20.09 -21.14 0.03
CA ALA A 156 21.26 -21.28 -0.83
C ALA A 156 20.89 -21.60 -2.29
N ALA A 157 19.81 -22.38 -2.49
CA ALA A 157 19.29 -22.69 -3.82
C ALA A 157 18.79 -21.44 -4.52
N HIS A 158 17.94 -20.62 -3.87
CA HIS A 158 17.46 -19.35 -4.42
C HIS A 158 18.60 -18.37 -4.75
N ARG A 159 19.61 -18.30 -3.86
CA ARG A 159 20.81 -17.49 -4.12
C ARG A 159 21.55 -17.97 -5.37
N THR A 160 21.73 -19.27 -5.55
CA THR A 160 22.38 -19.83 -6.74
C THR A 160 21.56 -19.54 -7.99
N GLU A 161 20.24 -19.73 -7.93
CA GLU A 161 19.33 -19.50 -9.03
C GLU A 161 19.38 -18.02 -9.51
N ILE A 162 19.27 -17.04 -8.58
CA ILE A 162 19.33 -15.63 -8.97
C ILE A 162 20.68 -15.24 -9.54
N VAL A 163 21.80 -15.72 -8.95
CA VAL A 163 23.14 -15.43 -9.48
C VAL A 163 23.32 -16.04 -10.87
N THR A 164 22.88 -17.28 -11.08
CA THR A 164 22.93 -17.93 -12.42
C THR A 164 22.10 -17.15 -13.44
N THR A 165 20.89 -16.70 -13.04
CA THR A 165 20.03 -15.87 -13.90
C THR A 165 20.71 -14.55 -14.27
N ILE A 166 21.32 -13.87 -13.31
CA ILE A 166 22.04 -12.60 -13.56
C ILE A 166 23.21 -12.82 -14.52
N VAL A 167 23.99 -13.88 -14.32
CA VAL A 167 25.12 -14.23 -15.24
C VAL A 167 24.60 -14.52 -16.65
N ALA A 168 23.53 -15.29 -16.79
CA ALA A 168 22.92 -15.55 -18.08
C ALA A 168 22.42 -14.27 -18.75
N MET A 169 21.74 -13.38 -18.04
CA MET A 169 21.33 -12.05 -18.57
C MET A 169 22.51 -11.19 -19.01
N GLN A 170 23.60 -11.19 -18.26
CA GLN A 170 24.82 -10.46 -18.63
C GLN A 170 25.48 -11.04 -19.86
N TYR A 171 25.49 -12.36 -19.99
CA TYR A 171 25.97 -13.05 -21.19
C TYR A 171 25.14 -12.65 -22.40
N ASP A 172 23.81 -12.77 -22.33
CA ASP A 172 22.89 -12.41 -23.42
C ASP A 172 23.02 -10.94 -23.81
N HIS A 173 23.23 -10.04 -22.84
CA HIS A 173 23.41 -8.61 -23.12
C HIS A 173 24.65 -8.30 -23.94
N THR A 174 25.69 -9.13 -23.88
CA THR A 174 26.95 -8.95 -24.61
C THR A 174 26.99 -9.71 -25.95
N HIS A 175 25.98 -10.53 -26.23
CA HIS A 175 25.90 -11.32 -27.47
C HIS A 175 24.76 -10.80 -28.34
N PRO A 176 25.02 -10.50 -29.64
CA PRO A 176 24.01 -9.93 -30.54
C PRO A 176 22.88 -10.93 -30.86
N ASP A 177 23.20 -12.22 -30.84
CA ASP A 177 22.27 -13.29 -31.19
C ASP A 177 21.65 -13.91 -29.93
N CYS A 178 20.69 -13.21 -29.32
CA CYS A 178 19.92 -13.75 -28.19
C CYS A 178 18.62 -14.39 -28.69
N PRO A 179 18.52 -15.74 -28.71
CA PRO A 179 17.32 -16.40 -29.19
C PRO A 179 16.16 -16.20 -28.24
N ARG A 180 14.93 -16.18 -28.79
CA ARG A 180 13.70 -16.15 -28.01
C ARG A 180 13.66 -17.31 -27.02
N SER A 181 13.42 -17.02 -25.74
CA SER A 181 13.41 -18.00 -24.64
C SER A 181 12.07 -18.77 -24.49
N HIS A 182 11.10 -18.58 -25.42
CA HIS A 182 9.76 -19.18 -25.33
C HIS A 182 9.16 -19.46 -26.69
N GLN A 183 8.16 -20.37 -26.73
CA GLN A 183 7.36 -20.69 -27.90
C GLN A 183 5.88 -20.30 -27.76
N GLN A 184 5.61 -19.24 -26.98
CA GLN A 184 4.25 -18.83 -26.61
C GLN A 184 3.89 -17.49 -27.27
N THR A 185 2.95 -17.50 -28.22
CA THR A 185 2.44 -16.29 -28.90
C THR A 185 1.89 -15.25 -27.93
N ALA A 186 1.26 -15.70 -26.82
CA ALA A 186 0.73 -14.81 -25.81
C ALA A 186 1.83 -13.95 -25.13
N ARG A 187 3.05 -14.47 -24.98
CA ARG A 187 4.19 -13.69 -24.48
C ARG A 187 4.65 -12.66 -25.49
N CYS A 188 4.63 -12.96 -26.78
CA CYS A 188 4.92 -11.98 -27.82
C CYS A 188 3.92 -10.84 -27.80
N ARG A 189 2.61 -11.12 -27.65
CA ARG A 189 1.56 -10.08 -27.57
C ARG A 189 1.74 -9.13 -26.37
N GLY A 190 2.30 -9.64 -25.29
CA GLY A 190 2.63 -8.83 -24.09
C GLY A 190 4.04 -8.22 -24.09
N CYS A 191 4.85 -8.46 -25.12
CA CYS A 191 6.23 -8.03 -25.19
C CYS A 191 6.34 -6.62 -25.80
N GLY A 192 6.97 -5.69 -25.11
CA GLY A 192 7.21 -4.32 -25.62
C GLY A 192 8.15 -4.25 -26.85
N PHE A 193 8.86 -5.34 -27.15
CA PHE A 193 9.83 -5.42 -28.26
C PHE A 193 9.33 -6.27 -29.43
N TRP A 194 8.08 -6.71 -29.43
CA TRP A 194 7.56 -7.64 -30.42
C TRP A 194 7.68 -7.14 -31.87
N ALA A 195 7.54 -5.83 -32.07
CA ALA A 195 7.59 -5.20 -33.40
C ALA A 195 9.00 -5.17 -34.02
N GLN A 196 10.04 -5.20 -33.19
CA GLN A 196 11.45 -5.24 -33.63
C GLN A 196 12.05 -6.66 -33.55
N CYS A 197 11.26 -7.64 -33.07
CA CYS A 197 11.74 -8.99 -32.89
C CYS A 197 11.61 -9.81 -34.17
N ASP A 198 12.73 -10.18 -34.77
CA ASP A 198 12.83 -11.06 -35.94
C ASP A 198 12.31 -12.49 -35.69
N GLN A 199 12.19 -12.86 -34.41
CA GLN A 199 11.67 -14.15 -33.95
C GLN A 199 10.24 -14.04 -33.38
N SER A 200 9.49 -12.96 -33.72
CA SER A 200 8.10 -12.81 -33.26
C SER A 200 7.23 -13.99 -33.73
N LEU A 201 6.36 -14.47 -32.79
CA LEU A 201 5.34 -15.47 -33.11
C LEU A 201 4.00 -14.85 -33.51
N ILE A 202 3.93 -13.51 -33.60
CA ILE A 202 2.75 -12.79 -34.04
C ILE A 202 2.81 -12.76 -35.58
N PRO A 203 1.78 -13.24 -36.27
CA PRO A 203 1.72 -13.12 -37.72
C PRO A 203 1.63 -11.67 -38.17
N ASP A 204 2.30 -11.30 -39.27
CA ASP A 204 2.27 -9.94 -39.83
C ASP A 204 0.85 -9.43 -40.17
N THR A 205 -0.11 -10.36 -40.31
CA THR A 205 -1.52 -10.06 -40.59
C THR A 205 -2.31 -9.50 -39.38
N GLU A 206 -1.78 -9.60 -38.16
CA GLU A 206 -2.41 -9.04 -36.94
C GLU A 206 -1.95 -7.60 -36.63
N VAL A 207 -1.15 -6.98 -37.51
CA VAL A 207 -0.50 -5.67 -37.29
C VAL A 207 -1.26 -4.49 -37.96
N GLN A 208 -2.57 -4.61 -38.19
CA GLN A 208 -3.41 -3.50 -38.73
C GLN A 208 -4.34 -2.92 -37.69
#